data_d1f934a598f9b88d6df36bcbcdd771ce
#
_entry.id   d1f934a598f9b88d6df36bcbcdd771ce
#
_cell.length_a   1.000
_cell.length_b   1.000
_cell.length_c   1.000
_cell.angle_alpha   90.00
_cell.angle_beta   90.00
_cell.angle_gamma   90.00
#
_symmetry.space_group_name_H-M   'P 1'
#
loop_
_entity.id
_entity.type
_entity.pdbx_description
1 polymer ?
#
loop_
_entity_poly.entity_id
_entity_poly.type
_entity_poly.pdbx_seq_one_letter_code
_entity_poly.pdbx_strand_id
1 'polypeptide(L)'
;YYPFNFELRIEVSLKSNCLEFEISIYNKSDFPMPINFGLHPYFNISDFKNLEFINSPLNCLNQEKNIISNTLDELNNINLGVDLLMYTSGRSIFRDKVFKRQVSLIHPYPFDIGVIWSDPPRRMVCLEPWTSPRNSFVDGLRNIMIPSKDSRRFDASIQIKSLN
;
A
#
# COMPACT_ATOMS: atom_id res chain seq x y z
N TYR A 1 4.59 17.69 13.87
CA TYR A 1 4.51 18.95 13.09
C TYR A 1 5.32 18.84 11.80
N TYR A 2 4.68 19.16 10.65
CA TYR A 2 5.31 19.13 9.31
C TYR A 2 5.39 20.56 8.78
N PRO A 3 6.57 21.21 8.81
CA PRO A 3 6.71 22.67 8.68
C PRO A 3 6.81 23.14 7.20
N PHE A 4 6.13 22.49 6.28
CA PHE A 4 6.16 22.81 4.86
C PHE A 4 4.81 23.35 4.39
N ASN A 5 4.85 24.30 3.48
CA ASN A 5 3.67 24.75 2.74
C ASN A 5 3.55 23.96 1.45
N PHE A 6 2.46 23.21 1.29
CA PHE A 6 2.27 22.34 0.12
C PHE A 6 0.79 22.25 -0.27
N GLU A 7 0.56 21.76 -1.46
CA GLU A 7 -0.74 21.37 -1.95
C GLU A 7 -0.73 19.88 -2.30
N LEU A 8 -1.69 19.14 -1.78
CA LEU A 8 -1.96 17.76 -2.15
C LEU A 8 -3.25 17.74 -2.97
N ARG A 9 -3.19 17.21 -4.18
CA ARG A 9 -4.34 16.93 -5.03
C ARG A 9 -4.44 15.44 -5.28
N ILE A 10 -5.61 14.87 -5.03
CA ILE A 10 -5.93 13.48 -5.34
C ILE A 10 -7.12 13.48 -6.28
N GLU A 11 -6.92 13.01 -7.50
CA GLU A 11 -7.97 12.78 -8.48
C GLU A 11 -8.32 11.29 -8.46
N VAL A 12 -9.61 11.00 -8.34
CA VAL A 12 -10.11 9.61 -8.34
C VAL A 12 -11.05 9.44 -9.50
N SER A 13 -10.78 8.47 -10.35
CA SER A 13 -11.63 8.13 -11.49
C SER A 13 -12.02 6.65 -11.48
N LEU A 14 -13.27 6.37 -11.81
CA LEU A 14 -13.81 5.02 -11.94
C LEU A 14 -13.98 4.68 -13.41
N LYS A 15 -13.30 3.64 -13.88
CA LYS A 15 -13.39 3.13 -15.25
C LYS A 15 -13.72 1.64 -15.21
N SER A 16 -14.96 1.28 -15.57
CA SER A 16 -15.41 -0.12 -15.56
C SER A 16 -15.15 -0.79 -14.19
N ASN A 17 -14.15 -1.66 -14.08
CA ASN A 17 -13.78 -2.40 -12.89
C ASN A 17 -12.46 -1.92 -12.24
N CYS A 18 -12.05 -0.70 -12.57
CA CYS A 18 -10.80 -0.09 -12.12
C CYS A 18 -11.06 1.28 -11.47
N LEU A 19 -10.62 1.45 -10.24
CA LEU A 19 -10.55 2.73 -9.54
C LEU A 19 -9.12 3.24 -9.65
N GLU A 20 -8.94 4.38 -10.30
CA GLU A 20 -7.63 5.01 -10.53
C GLU A 20 -7.44 6.19 -9.59
N PHE A 21 -6.24 6.34 -9.08
CA PHE A 21 -5.80 7.47 -8.23
C PHE A 21 -4.63 8.16 -8.93
N GLU A 22 -4.80 9.44 -9.24
CA GLU A 22 -3.72 10.33 -9.63
C GLU A 22 -3.44 11.28 -8.47
N ILE A 23 -2.23 11.23 -7.93
CA ILE A 23 -1.83 11.98 -6.74
C ILE A 23 -0.74 12.96 -7.17
N SER A 24 -0.93 14.24 -6.87
CA SER A 24 0.05 15.27 -7.15
C SER A 24 0.31 16.09 -5.88
N ILE A 25 1.59 16.26 -5.56
CA ILE A 25 2.04 17.03 -4.41
C ILE A 25 2.92 18.17 -4.92
N TYR A 26 2.51 19.40 -4.67
CA TYR A 26 3.24 20.60 -5.03
C TYR A 26 3.85 21.26 -3.79
N ASN A 27 5.17 21.42 -3.80
CA ASN A 27 5.90 22.13 -2.75
C ASN A 27 5.79 23.65 -2.94
N LYS A 28 5.01 24.32 -2.07
CA LYS A 28 4.85 25.79 -2.08
C LYS A 28 5.93 26.50 -1.27
N SER A 29 6.81 25.78 -0.58
CA SER A 29 7.89 26.32 0.23
C SER A 29 9.05 26.82 -0.65
N ASP A 30 9.93 27.66 -0.08
CA ASP A 30 11.12 28.18 -0.76
C ASP A 30 12.35 27.27 -0.60
N PHE A 31 12.17 26.08 -0.04
CA PHE A 31 13.21 25.08 0.20
C PHE A 31 12.69 23.66 -0.11
N PRO A 32 13.59 22.69 -0.37
CA PRO A 32 13.20 21.32 -0.67
C PRO A 32 12.38 20.70 0.47
N MET A 33 11.36 19.93 0.09
CA MET A 33 10.41 19.29 1.01
C MET A 33 10.54 17.77 0.94
N PRO A 34 10.90 17.09 2.05
CA PRO A 34 10.86 15.64 2.09
C PRO A 34 9.42 15.15 2.20
N ILE A 35 9.06 14.12 1.45
CA ILE A 35 7.76 13.47 1.57
C ILE A 35 7.89 11.97 1.66
N ASN A 36 6.94 11.37 2.36
CA ASN A 36 6.58 9.98 2.29
C ASN A 36 5.07 9.90 2.11
N PHE A 37 4.61 9.00 1.27
CA PHE A 37 3.20 8.89 0.96
C PHE A 37 2.77 7.43 0.86
N GLY A 38 1.52 7.15 1.23
CA GLY A 38 0.91 5.84 1.09
C GLY A 38 -0.61 5.95 1.02
N LEU A 39 -1.24 4.93 0.49
CA LEU A 39 -2.69 4.74 0.57
C LEU A 39 -2.99 3.60 1.55
N HIS A 40 -4.18 3.62 2.15
CA HIS A 40 -4.59 2.63 3.15
C HIS A 40 -6.00 2.08 2.87
N PRO A 41 -6.23 1.48 1.69
CA PRO A 41 -7.53 0.96 1.33
C PRO A 41 -7.87 -0.30 2.13
N TYR A 42 -9.11 -0.36 2.60
CA TYR A 42 -9.71 -1.47 3.32
C TYR A 42 -10.58 -2.29 2.38
N PHE A 43 -10.36 -3.58 2.35
CA PHE A 43 -11.17 -4.50 1.55
C PHE A 43 -11.98 -5.41 2.47
N ASN A 44 -13.30 -5.35 2.37
CA ASN A 44 -14.16 -6.33 3.02
C ASN A 44 -13.87 -7.72 2.45
N ILE A 45 -13.88 -8.75 3.28
CA ILE A 45 -13.61 -10.14 2.90
C ILE A 45 -14.70 -11.09 3.43
N SER A 46 -14.84 -12.22 2.77
CA SER A 46 -15.77 -13.26 3.24
C SER A 46 -15.32 -13.89 4.55
N ASP A 47 -14.06 -14.28 4.61
CA ASP A 47 -13.38 -14.83 5.78
C ASP A 47 -11.88 -14.94 5.47
N PHE A 48 -11.00 -14.84 6.47
CA PHE A 48 -9.55 -14.93 6.30
C PHE A 48 -9.11 -16.25 5.65
N LYS A 49 -9.73 -17.39 6.01
CA LYS A 49 -9.41 -18.73 5.47
C LYS A 49 -9.72 -18.88 3.97
N ASN A 50 -10.51 -17.98 3.40
CA ASN A 50 -10.90 -18.02 1.99
C ASN A 50 -10.02 -17.12 1.13
N LEU A 51 -9.05 -16.43 1.73
CA LEU A 51 -8.12 -15.57 1.01
C LEU A 51 -6.95 -16.37 0.44
N GLU A 52 -6.53 -15.95 -0.73
CA GLU A 52 -5.31 -16.43 -1.40
C GLU A 52 -4.53 -15.21 -1.88
N PHE A 53 -3.34 -14.98 -1.35
CA PHE A 53 -2.45 -13.92 -1.79
C PHE A 53 -1.60 -14.41 -2.95
N ILE A 54 -1.50 -13.61 -4.01
CA ILE A 54 -0.91 -14.03 -5.29
C ILE A 54 0.42 -13.33 -5.49
N ASN A 55 1.47 -14.11 -5.78
CA ASN A 55 2.81 -13.62 -6.09
C ASN A 55 3.38 -12.69 -5.01
N SER A 56 3.07 -12.95 -3.75
CA SER A 56 3.71 -12.24 -2.63
C SER A 56 5.22 -12.53 -2.62
N PRO A 57 6.06 -11.54 -2.27
CA PRO A 57 7.48 -11.75 -2.06
C PRO A 57 7.76 -12.86 -1.04
N LEU A 58 8.89 -13.55 -1.18
CA LEU A 58 9.25 -14.66 -0.28
C LEU A 58 9.37 -14.22 1.17
N ASN A 59 9.93 -13.02 1.39
CA ASN A 59 10.16 -12.48 2.72
C ASN A 59 9.40 -11.18 2.93
N CYS A 60 8.98 -10.94 4.15
CA CYS A 60 8.39 -9.71 4.64
C CYS A 60 9.04 -9.28 5.97
N LEU A 61 8.92 -8.00 6.28
CA LEU A 61 9.13 -7.49 7.63
C LEU A 61 7.80 -7.59 8.38
N ASN A 62 7.71 -8.43 9.40
CA ASN A 62 6.62 -8.37 10.37
C ASN A 62 6.87 -7.13 11.24
N GLN A 63 6.05 -6.09 11.08
CA GLN A 63 6.26 -4.79 11.72
C GLN A 63 5.90 -4.80 13.21
N GLU A 64 5.05 -5.72 13.67
CA GLU A 64 4.72 -5.87 15.09
C GLU A 64 5.87 -6.50 15.87
N LYS A 65 6.48 -7.55 15.29
CA LYS A 65 7.60 -8.28 15.90
C LYS A 65 8.96 -7.66 15.58
N ASN A 66 9.02 -6.78 14.56
CA ASN A 66 10.23 -6.19 14.00
C ASN A 66 11.26 -7.24 13.54
N ILE A 67 10.80 -8.27 12.85
CA ILE A 67 11.64 -9.36 12.31
C ILE A 67 11.35 -9.61 10.84
N ILE A 68 12.36 -10.08 10.11
CA ILE A 68 12.19 -10.62 8.76
C ILE A 68 11.69 -12.06 8.88
N SER A 69 10.59 -12.36 8.20
CA SER A 69 9.91 -13.65 8.23
C SER A 69 9.58 -14.12 6.82
N ASN A 70 9.27 -15.41 6.67
CA ASN A 70 8.67 -15.93 5.46
C ASN A 70 7.24 -15.40 5.33
N THR A 71 6.90 -14.83 4.18
CA THR A 71 5.59 -14.17 3.96
C THR A 71 4.42 -15.17 4.06
N LEU A 72 4.57 -16.38 3.52
CA LEU A 72 3.53 -17.39 3.59
C LEU A 72 3.23 -17.84 5.02
N ASP A 73 4.27 -18.01 5.84
CA ASP A 73 4.11 -18.40 7.25
C ASP A 73 3.35 -17.33 8.05
N GLU A 74 3.64 -16.06 7.81
CA GLU A 74 2.90 -14.97 8.44
C GLU A 74 1.45 -14.88 7.92
N LEU A 75 1.24 -15.04 6.60
CA LEU A 75 -0.10 -15.03 6.00
C LEU A 75 -0.98 -16.20 6.46
N ASN A 76 -0.41 -17.34 6.83
CA ASN A 76 -1.16 -18.45 7.46
C ASN A 76 -1.77 -18.05 8.82
N ASN A 77 -1.24 -17.01 9.44
CA ASN A 77 -1.72 -16.47 10.72
C ASN A 77 -2.55 -15.17 10.55
N ILE A 78 -2.98 -14.84 9.35
CA ILE A 78 -3.70 -13.59 9.05
C ILE A 78 -4.98 -13.40 9.87
N ASN A 79 -5.59 -14.49 10.31
CA ASN A 79 -6.76 -14.51 11.18
C ASN A 79 -6.45 -14.14 12.65
N LEU A 80 -5.18 -14.01 13.01
CA LEU A 80 -4.73 -13.55 14.33
C LEU A 80 -4.34 -12.07 14.33
N GLY A 81 -4.27 -11.47 13.15
CA GLY A 81 -3.75 -10.11 12.92
C GLY A 81 -2.33 -10.15 12.39
N VAL A 82 -2.07 -9.36 11.35
CA VAL A 82 -0.73 -9.21 10.76
C VAL A 82 -0.49 -7.77 10.34
N ASP A 83 0.77 -7.38 10.35
CA ASP A 83 1.26 -6.11 9.79
C ASP A 83 2.59 -6.39 9.06
N LEU A 84 2.47 -6.68 7.76
CA LEU A 84 3.56 -7.22 6.93
C LEU A 84 3.97 -6.23 5.87
N LEU A 85 5.19 -5.74 5.95
CA LEU A 85 5.79 -4.88 4.92
C LEU A 85 6.70 -5.71 4.02
N MET A 86 6.58 -5.52 2.70
CA MET A 86 7.38 -6.21 1.70
C MET A 86 7.69 -5.32 0.50
N TYR A 87 8.85 -5.53 -0.13
CA TYR A 87 9.18 -4.91 -1.41
C TYR A 87 8.56 -5.71 -2.55
N THR A 88 7.69 -5.06 -3.30
CA THR A 88 6.90 -5.66 -4.37
C THR A 88 7.39 -5.22 -5.74
N SER A 89 6.90 -5.87 -6.78
CA SER A 89 7.08 -5.43 -8.18
C SER A 89 6.04 -4.38 -8.61
N GLY A 90 5.48 -3.61 -7.67
CA GLY A 90 4.44 -2.61 -7.95
C GLY A 90 3.04 -3.20 -8.05
N ARG A 91 2.81 -4.36 -7.42
CA ARG A 91 1.51 -5.02 -7.43
C ARG A 91 1.30 -5.87 -6.18
N SER A 92 0.11 -5.76 -5.58
CA SER A 92 -0.37 -6.60 -4.48
C SER A 92 -1.73 -7.17 -4.85
N ILE A 93 -1.91 -8.50 -4.68
CA ILE A 93 -3.11 -9.19 -5.17
C ILE A 93 -3.61 -10.17 -4.12
N PHE A 94 -4.91 -10.18 -3.90
CA PHE A 94 -5.57 -11.30 -3.24
C PHE A 94 -6.81 -11.77 -4.02
N ARG A 95 -7.17 -13.03 -3.80
CA ARG A 95 -8.44 -13.64 -4.21
C ARG A 95 -9.27 -13.98 -3.00
N ASP A 96 -10.57 -13.70 -3.07
CA ASP A 96 -11.56 -14.20 -2.12
C ASP A 96 -12.40 -15.27 -2.84
N LYS A 97 -12.22 -16.52 -2.41
CA LYS A 97 -12.83 -17.67 -3.09
C LYS A 97 -14.35 -17.73 -2.94
N VAL A 98 -14.88 -17.22 -1.83
CA VAL A 98 -16.34 -17.20 -1.56
C VAL A 98 -17.01 -16.03 -2.28
N PHE A 99 -16.43 -14.84 -2.21
CA PHE A 99 -16.93 -13.70 -2.99
C PHE A 99 -16.60 -13.80 -4.48
N LYS A 100 -15.88 -14.86 -4.90
CA LYS A 100 -15.50 -15.12 -6.30
C LYS A 100 -14.89 -13.91 -6.98
N ARG A 101 -13.95 -13.25 -6.31
CA ARG A 101 -13.29 -12.05 -6.85
C ARG A 101 -11.79 -12.05 -6.60
N GLN A 102 -11.09 -11.42 -7.51
CA GLN A 102 -9.70 -11.01 -7.34
C GLN A 102 -9.66 -9.50 -7.19
N VAL A 103 -8.93 -9.03 -6.20
CA VAL A 103 -8.58 -7.62 -6.02
C VAL A 103 -7.10 -7.47 -6.34
N SER A 104 -6.77 -6.55 -7.23
CA SER A 104 -5.40 -6.21 -7.59
C SER A 104 -5.16 -4.74 -7.31
N LEU A 105 -4.26 -4.42 -6.41
CA LEU A 105 -3.73 -3.09 -6.22
C LEU A 105 -2.47 -2.97 -7.10
N ILE A 106 -2.49 -2.04 -8.04
CA ILE A 106 -1.37 -1.72 -8.93
C ILE A 106 -0.78 -0.41 -8.44
N HIS A 107 0.51 -0.43 -8.13
CA HIS A 107 1.20 0.68 -7.48
C HIS A 107 2.66 0.76 -7.96
N PRO A 108 2.88 1.33 -9.16
CA PRO A 108 4.22 1.43 -9.72
C PRO A 108 5.14 2.28 -8.85
N TYR A 109 6.46 2.15 -9.09
CA TYR A 109 7.45 3.00 -8.42
C TYR A 109 7.02 4.48 -8.42
N PRO A 110 7.13 5.20 -7.30
CA PRO A 110 7.84 4.83 -6.07
C PRO A 110 7.00 4.11 -5.01
N PHE A 111 5.82 3.61 -5.32
CA PHE A 111 4.99 2.79 -4.43
C PHE A 111 5.40 1.31 -4.48
N ASP A 112 6.67 1.00 -4.45
CA ASP A 112 7.17 -0.38 -4.53
C ASP A 112 7.21 -1.11 -3.19
N ILE A 113 6.75 -0.48 -2.11
CA ILE A 113 6.47 -1.13 -0.84
C ILE A 113 4.98 -1.47 -0.80
N GLY A 114 4.68 -2.74 -0.52
CA GLY A 114 3.33 -3.21 -0.22
C GLY A 114 3.22 -3.60 1.24
N VAL A 115 2.14 -3.15 1.90
CA VAL A 115 1.81 -3.63 3.24
C VAL A 115 0.53 -4.44 3.18
N ILE A 116 0.53 -5.59 3.86
CA ILE A 116 -0.67 -6.39 4.14
C ILE A 116 -0.95 -6.25 5.62
N TRP A 117 -2.14 -5.74 5.95
CA TRP A 117 -2.57 -5.57 7.32
C TRP A 117 -3.95 -6.19 7.54
N SER A 118 -4.13 -6.83 8.70
CA SER A 118 -5.42 -7.34 9.15
C SER A 118 -5.61 -7.09 10.64
N ASP A 119 -6.88 -6.89 11.06
CA ASP A 119 -7.24 -6.61 12.44
C ASP A 119 -8.51 -7.36 12.84
N PRO A 120 -8.40 -8.67 13.15
CA PRO A 120 -9.50 -9.48 13.63
C PRO A 120 -10.11 -8.93 14.94
N PRO A 121 -11.43 -9.08 15.18
CA PRO A 121 -12.37 -9.92 14.41
C PRO A 121 -12.98 -9.25 13.17
N ARG A 122 -12.51 -8.06 12.80
CA ARG A 122 -13.00 -7.37 11.58
C ARG A 122 -12.67 -8.19 10.34
N ARG A 123 -13.69 -8.50 9.52
CA ARG A 123 -13.50 -9.24 8.26
C ARG A 123 -13.02 -8.31 7.16
N MET A 124 -11.80 -7.87 7.27
CA MET A 124 -11.16 -6.99 6.31
C MET A 124 -9.66 -7.26 6.19
N VAL A 125 -9.11 -6.91 5.06
CA VAL A 125 -7.67 -6.86 4.80
C VAL A 125 -7.33 -5.54 4.13
N CYS A 126 -6.20 -4.95 4.48
CA CYS A 126 -5.63 -3.83 3.76
C CYS A 126 -4.52 -4.30 2.83
N LEU A 127 -4.49 -3.71 1.63
CA LEU A 127 -3.32 -3.72 0.76
C LEU A 127 -2.88 -2.27 0.61
N GLU A 128 -1.70 -1.94 1.11
CA GLU A 128 -1.28 -0.56 1.23
C GLU A 128 -0.01 -0.32 0.39
N PRO A 129 -0.08 0.56 -0.60
CA PRO A 129 1.10 0.97 -1.34
C PRO A 129 1.80 2.11 -0.59
N TRP A 130 3.07 1.93 -0.23
CA TRP A 130 3.88 2.93 0.46
C TRP A 130 5.10 3.29 -0.38
N THR A 131 5.54 4.54 -0.28
CA THR A 131 6.79 5.01 -0.89
C THR A 131 8.01 4.73 -0.02
N SER A 132 7.81 4.63 1.30
CA SER A 132 8.88 4.53 2.29
C SER A 132 8.43 3.72 3.51
N PRO A 133 9.34 3.04 4.22
CA PRO A 133 9.00 2.36 5.46
C PRO A 133 8.74 3.34 6.60
N ARG A 134 8.34 2.83 7.76
CA ARG A 134 8.19 3.64 8.99
C ARG A 134 9.52 4.30 9.38
N ASN A 135 9.44 5.43 10.08
CA ASN A 135 10.56 6.24 10.57
C ASN A 135 11.43 6.89 9.49
N SER A 136 11.07 6.83 8.24
CA SER A 136 11.86 7.37 7.11
C SER A 136 12.21 8.86 7.25
N PHE A 137 11.40 9.66 7.93
CA PHE A 137 11.75 11.06 8.21
C PHE A 137 12.86 11.20 9.26
N VAL A 138 13.14 10.16 10.04
CA VAL A 138 14.19 10.15 11.06
C VAL A 138 15.51 9.61 10.50
N ASP A 139 15.45 8.50 9.78
CA ASP A 139 16.64 7.82 9.24
C ASP A 139 16.99 8.23 7.80
N GLY A 140 16.10 8.98 7.13
CA GLY A 140 16.25 9.41 5.74
C GLY A 140 15.99 8.32 4.71
N LEU A 141 15.64 7.11 5.15
CA LEU A 141 15.49 5.97 4.25
C LEU A 141 14.34 6.18 3.26
N ARG A 142 14.67 6.24 1.96
CA ARG A 142 13.70 6.38 0.85
C ARG A 142 12.85 7.64 0.88
N ASN A 143 13.29 8.70 1.57
CA ASN A 143 12.60 9.98 1.49
C ASN A 143 12.63 10.52 0.05
N ILE A 144 11.47 10.94 -0.43
CA ILE A 144 11.35 11.62 -1.71
C ILE A 144 11.47 13.11 -1.45
N MET A 145 12.44 13.76 -2.09
CA MET A 145 12.62 15.22 -2.01
C MET A 145 11.90 15.90 -3.16
N ILE A 146 11.00 16.83 -2.86
CA ILE A 146 10.40 17.73 -3.86
C ILE A 146 11.14 19.07 -3.78
N PRO A 147 11.80 19.52 -4.87
CA PRO A 147 12.45 20.82 -4.90
C PRO A 147 11.49 21.98 -4.58
N SER A 148 12.04 23.14 -4.22
CA SER A 148 11.23 24.35 -4.04
C SER A 148 10.44 24.68 -5.30
N LYS A 149 9.13 24.97 -5.13
CA LYS A 149 8.19 25.33 -6.21
C LYS A 149 8.03 24.27 -7.30
N ASP A 150 8.34 23.01 -6.99
CA ASP A 150 8.21 21.88 -7.91
C ASP A 150 7.13 20.90 -7.39
N SER A 151 6.79 19.90 -8.20
CA SER A 151 5.77 18.91 -7.89
C SER A 151 6.24 17.48 -8.11
N ARG A 152 5.58 16.56 -7.43
CA ARG A 152 5.73 15.11 -7.66
C ARG A 152 4.37 14.48 -7.92
N ARG A 153 4.31 13.58 -8.90
CA ARG A 153 3.10 12.79 -9.21
C ARG A 153 3.32 11.33 -8.89
N PHE A 154 2.24 10.69 -8.47
CA PHE A 154 2.15 9.25 -8.16
C PHE A 154 0.83 8.72 -8.70
N ASP A 155 0.85 7.47 -9.12
CA ASP A 155 -0.33 6.79 -9.63
C ASP A 155 -0.53 5.47 -8.87
N ALA A 156 -1.77 5.11 -8.63
CA ALA A 156 -2.15 3.80 -8.14
C ALA A 156 -3.52 3.43 -8.70
N SER A 157 -3.82 2.14 -8.76
CA SER A 157 -5.17 1.70 -9.14
C SER A 157 -5.59 0.43 -8.42
N ILE A 158 -6.90 0.31 -8.18
CA ILE A 158 -7.55 -0.87 -7.64
C ILE A 158 -8.39 -1.49 -8.75
N GLN A 159 -8.08 -2.72 -9.12
CA GLN A 159 -8.83 -3.48 -10.12
C GLN A 159 -9.55 -4.66 -9.46
N ILE A 160 -10.80 -4.88 -9.83
CA ILE A 160 -11.60 -6.01 -9.37
C ILE A 160 -11.95 -6.89 -10.58
N LYS A 161 -11.66 -8.19 -10.45
CA LYS A 161 -12.00 -9.19 -11.47
C LYS A 161 -12.84 -10.30 -10.83
N SER A 162 -13.93 -10.68 -11.49
CA SER A 162 -14.70 -11.88 -11.12
C SER A 162 -13.89 -13.15 -11.42
N LEU A 163 -13.99 -14.13 -10.53
CA LEU A 163 -13.46 -15.47 -10.70
C LEU A 163 -14.60 -16.40 -11.15
N ASN A 164 -14.33 -17.25 -12.08
CA ASN A 164 -15.28 -18.26 -12.57
C ASN A 164 -15.53 -19.33 -11.51
#